data_68ba27bdeb48594040c39b4c072121c3
#
_entry.id   68ba27bdeb48594040c39b4c072121c3
#
_cell.length_a   1.000
_cell.length_b   1.000
_cell.length_c   1.000
_cell.angle_alpha   90.00
_cell.angle_beta   90.00
_cell.angle_gamma   90.00
#
_symmetry.space_group_name_H-M   'P 1'
#
loop_
_entity.id
_entity.type
_entity.pdbx_description
1 polymer ?
#
loop_
_entity_poly.entity_id
_entity_poly.type
_entity_poly.pdbx_seq_one_letter_code
_entity_poly.pdbx_strand_id
1 'polypeptide(L)'
;MNRLTVLLLLLPLFCSAKTPAFAAQLELKKGDHICLVGNELGERMQHRNHWETSLHQSLPQLDLTVRNLCFPGDEPFERIRSMDFGDPDSHLTHSKADVVMYFFGFNESFDGDAGLTEFAEQVFKLVKETQGKNYSGKANARVVLVSPIAFEDIGDPNVTDERSWAESTMVSK
;
A
#
# COMPACT_ATOMS: atom_id res chain seq x y z
N MET A 1 21.83 -32.15 63.76
CA MET A 1 22.08 -32.33 62.35
C MET A 1 20.93 -31.69 61.56
N ASN A 2 21.10 -30.42 61.14
CA ASN A 2 20.10 -29.63 60.47
C ASN A 2 20.19 -29.88 58.94
N ARG A 3 19.17 -30.42 58.35
CA ARG A 3 19.02 -30.53 56.89
C ARG A 3 18.36 -29.25 56.36
N LEU A 4 19.13 -28.43 55.70
CA LEU A 4 18.66 -27.24 54.99
C LEU A 4 18.15 -27.64 53.63
N THR A 5 16.80 -27.64 53.48
CA THR A 5 16.15 -27.92 52.17
C THR A 5 16.13 -26.62 51.36
N VAL A 6 16.94 -26.54 50.30
CA VAL A 6 16.94 -25.44 49.36
C VAL A 6 15.81 -25.68 48.32
N LEU A 7 14.76 -24.88 48.42
CA LEU A 7 13.64 -24.88 47.43
C LEU A 7 14.04 -24.01 46.23
N LEU A 8 14.41 -24.64 45.13
CA LEU A 8 14.72 -23.97 43.85
C LEU A 8 13.44 -23.56 43.17
N LEU A 9 13.06 -22.28 43.23
CA LEU A 9 11.92 -21.74 42.48
C LEU A 9 12.33 -21.57 41.01
N LEU A 10 11.86 -22.49 40.16
CA LEU A 10 11.90 -22.34 38.68
C LEU A 10 10.83 -21.35 38.23
N LEU A 11 11.21 -20.10 37.95
CA LEU A 11 10.36 -19.16 37.25
C LEU A 11 10.26 -19.58 35.78
N PRO A 12 9.05 -19.82 35.22
CA PRO A 12 8.92 -20.04 33.76
C PRO A 12 9.16 -18.71 33.05
N LEU A 13 10.21 -18.68 32.21
CA LEU A 13 10.48 -17.59 31.29
C LEU A 13 9.42 -17.64 30.18
N PHE A 14 8.35 -16.86 30.30
CA PHE A 14 7.40 -16.67 29.22
C PHE A 14 8.07 -15.89 28.10
N CYS A 15 8.64 -16.61 27.14
CA CYS A 15 9.07 -16.06 25.86
C CYS A 15 7.79 -15.72 25.07
N SER A 16 7.36 -14.44 25.11
CA SER A 16 6.28 -13.95 24.24
C SER A 16 6.79 -14.01 22.79
N ALA A 17 6.54 -15.11 22.13
CA ALA A 17 6.69 -15.19 20.68
C ALA A 17 5.72 -14.19 20.06
N LYS A 18 6.26 -13.10 19.48
CA LYS A 18 5.47 -12.22 18.61
C LYS A 18 5.01 -13.06 17.43
N THR A 19 3.73 -13.41 17.39
CA THR A 19 3.10 -13.98 16.21
C THR A 19 3.33 -13.01 15.05
N PRO A 20 3.82 -13.46 13.88
CA PRO A 20 3.89 -12.60 12.72
C PRO A 20 2.47 -12.09 12.43
N ALA A 21 2.32 -10.78 12.33
CA ALA A 21 1.06 -10.19 11.88
C ALA A 21 0.87 -10.63 10.43
N PHE A 22 0.04 -11.64 10.20
CA PHE A 22 -0.42 -11.96 8.85
C PHE A 22 -1.19 -10.74 8.34
N ALA A 23 -0.74 -10.16 7.24
CA ALA A 23 -1.54 -9.19 6.51
C ALA A 23 -2.93 -9.80 6.25
N ALA A 24 -3.98 -9.06 6.58
CA ALA A 24 -5.33 -9.54 6.34
C ALA A 24 -5.50 -9.77 4.83
N GLN A 25 -5.93 -10.97 4.45
CA GLN A 25 -6.16 -11.30 3.05
C GLN A 25 -7.31 -10.44 2.51
N LEU A 26 -7.11 -9.79 1.37
CA LEU A 26 -8.16 -9.06 0.68
C LEU A 26 -9.21 -10.04 0.16
N GLU A 27 -10.44 -9.89 0.62
CA GLU A 27 -11.59 -10.61 0.08
C GLU A 27 -12.33 -9.70 -0.90
N LEU A 28 -12.33 -10.06 -2.19
CA LEU A 28 -13.11 -9.37 -3.22
C LEU A 28 -14.54 -9.91 -3.24
N LYS A 29 -15.50 -8.98 -3.43
CA LYS A 29 -16.94 -9.27 -3.45
C LYS A 29 -17.52 -8.99 -4.83
N LYS A 30 -18.63 -9.62 -5.12
CA LYS A 30 -19.34 -9.39 -6.40
C LYS A 30 -19.76 -7.93 -6.52
N GLY A 31 -19.44 -7.32 -7.65
CA GLY A 31 -19.73 -5.93 -7.98
C GLY A 31 -18.83 -4.94 -7.21
N ASP A 32 -17.64 -5.37 -6.75
CA ASP A 32 -16.66 -4.43 -6.19
C ASP A 32 -16.10 -3.50 -7.27
N HIS A 33 -15.99 -2.24 -6.89
CA HIS A 33 -15.26 -1.24 -7.65
C HIS A 33 -13.87 -1.07 -7.04
N ILE A 34 -12.84 -1.39 -7.81
CA ILE A 34 -11.43 -1.31 -7.43
C ILE A 34 -10.86 -0.04 -8.06
N CYS A 35 -10.40 0.90 -7.24
CA CYS A 35 -9.76 2.13 -7.69
C CYS A 35 -8.26 2.07 -7.44
N LEU A 36 -7.44 2.28 -8.47
CA LEU A 36 -5.99 2.42 -8.37
C LEU A 36 -5.68 3.90 -8.17
N VAL A 37 -4.89 4.23 -7.16
CA VAL A 37 -4.51 5.60 -6.80
C VAL A 37 -3.01 5.63 -6.52
N GLY A 38 -2.30 6.57 -7.08
CA GLY A 38 -0.86 6.70 -6.88
C GLY A 38 -0.14 7.23 -8.11
N ASN A 39 1.13 6.90 -8.20
CA ASN A 39 2.03 7.44 -9.21
C ASN A 39 2.37 6.45 -10.35
N GLU A 40 3.58 6.49 -10.86
CA GLU A 40 4.01 5.90 -12.14
C GLU A 40 3.64 4.44 -12.33
N LEU A 41 3.86 3.58 -11.31
CA LEU A 41 3.60 2.13 -11.47
C LEU A 41 2.13 1.89 -11.77
N GLY A 42 1.24 2.50 -10.98
CA GLY A 42 -0.20 2.36 -11.17
C GLY A 42 -0.66 2.99 -12.48
N GLU A 43 -0.12 4.16 -12.87
CA GLU A 43 -0.45 4.82 -14.12
C GLU A 43 -0.07 3.94 -15.31
N ARG A 44 1.13 3.38 -15.33
CA ARG A 44 1.59 2.53 -16.44
C ARG A 44 0.80 1.25 -16.63
N MET A 45 0.14 0.75 -15.61
CA MET A 45 -0.71 -0.44 -15.71
C MET A 45 -1.84 -0.26 -16.71
N GLN A 46 -2.36 0.97 -16.91
CA GLN A 46 -3.42 1.23 -17.89
C GLN A 46 -2.99 0.99 -19.35
N HIS A 47 -1.69 1.10 -19.65
CA HIS A 47 -1.20 0.95 -21.02
C HIS A 47 -0.99 -0.52 -21.42
N ARG A 48 -0.93 -1.43 -20.49
CA ARG A 48 -0.66 -2.86 -20.73
C ARG A 48 -1.77 -3.79 -20.31
N ASN A 49 -2.63 -3.40 -19.41
CA ASN A 49 -3.83 -4.09 -18.90
C ASN A 49 -3.68 -5.59 -18.55
N HIS A 50 -2.46 -6.11 -18.40
CA HIS A 50 -2.23 -7.52 -18.08
C HIS A 50 -2.84 -7.90 -16.74
N TRP A 51 -2.66 -7.02 -15.74
CA TRP A 51 -3.19 -7.25 -14.39
C TRP A 51 -4.73 -7.28 -14.38
N GLU A 52 -5.37 -6.31 -14.98
CA GLU A 52 -6.82 -6.21 -15.06
C GLU A 52 -7.42 -7.38 -15.84
N THR A 53 -6.80 -7.73 -16.97
CA THR A 53 -7.19 -8.91 -17.76
C THR A 53 -7.10 -10.20 -16.94
N SER A 54 -5.98 -10.40 -16.21
CA SER A 54 -5.79 -11.58 -15.37
C SER A 54 -6.79 -11.63 -14.21
N LEU A 55 -7.12 -10.48 -13.62
CA LEU A 55 -8.11 -10.36 -12.56
C LEU A 55 -9.49 -10.81 -13.04
N HIS A 56 -9.96 -10.26 -14.18
CA HIS A 56 -11.25 -10.61 -14.73
C HIS A 56 -11.31 -12.06 -15.21
N GLN A 57 -10.23 -12.61 -15.79
CA GLN A 57 -10.17 -14.01 -16.19
C GLN A 57 -10.19 -14.97 -14.99
N SER A 58 -9.56 -14.58 -13.88
CA SER A 58 -9.49 -15.43 -12.69
C SER A 58 -10.78 -15.39 -11.86
N LEU A 59 -11.52 -14.28 -11.90
CA LEU A 59 -12.69 -14.02 -11.05
C LEU A 59 -13.90 -13.51 -11.86
N PRO A 60 -14.27 -14.17 -12.98
CA PRO A 60 -15.33 -13.66 -13.88
C PRO A 60 -16.70 -13.57 -13.19
N GLN A 61 -16.93 -14.39 -12.17
CA GLN A 61 -18.19 -14.43 -11.41
C GLN A 61 -18.37 -13.23 -10.48
N LEU A 62 -17.32 -12.46 -10.21
CA LEU A 62 -17.39 -11.33 -9.29
C LEU A 62 -17.86 -10.03 -9.96
N ASP A 63 -17.88 -9.95 -11.27
CA ASP A 63 -18.36 -8.76 -12.01
C ASP A 63 -17.70 -7.47 -11.48
N LEU A 64 -16.35 -7.48 -11.43
CA LEU A 64 -15.54 -6.40 -10.88
C LEU A 64 -15.47 -5.21 -11.85
N THR A 65 -15.33 -4.02 -11.31
CA THR A 65 -15.01 -2.81 -12.08
C THR A 65 -13.68 -2.27 -11.63
N VAL A 66 -12.79 -1.94 -12.58
CA VAL A 66 -11.49 -1.31 -12.28
C VAL A 66 -11.49 0.13 -12.81
N ARG A 67 -11.00 1.05 -11.99
CA ARG A 67 -10.81 2.45 -12.36
C ARG A 67 -9.41 2.89 -11.99
N ASN A 68 -8.61 3.27 -12.99
CA ASN A 68 -7.28 3.83 -12.76
C ASN A 68 -7.38 5.35 -12.57
N LEU A 69 -6.99 5.83 -11.40
CA LEU A 69 -6.92 7.23 -11.01
C LEU A 69 -5.47 7.67 -10.72
N CYS A 70 -4.50 6.82 -11.05
CA CYS A 70 -3.08 7.14 -10.88
C CYS A 70 -2.63 8.21 -11.87
N PHE A 71 -1.64 9.00 -11.44
CA PHE A 71 -1.04 10.03 -12.28
C PHE A 71 0.44 10.18 -11.92
N PRO A 72 1.35 10.34 -12.91
CA PRO A 72 2.76 10.56 -12.66
C PRO A 72 2.97 11.80 -11.79
N GLY A 73 3.85 11.68 -10.79
CA GLY A 73 4.16 12.76 -9.87
C GLY A 73 3.19 12.92 -8.68
N ASP A 74 2.17 12.06 -8.53
CA ASP A 74 1.33 12.08 -7.34
C ASP A 74 2.07 11.52 -6.12
N GLU A 75 1.87 12.15 -4.98
CA GLU A 75 2.29 11.71 -3.64
C GLU A 75 1.07 11.51 -2.72
N PRO A 76 1.21 10.90 -1.55
CA PRO A 76 0.07 10.60 -0.68
C PRO A 76 -0.86 11.78 -0.40
N PHE A 77 -0.30 12.97 -0.20
CA PHE A 77 -1.06 14.19 0.09
C PHE A 77 -0.81 15.33 -0.89
N GLU A 78 0.09 15.16 -1.85
CA GLU A 78 0.35 16.15 -2.89
C GLU A 78 -0.11 15.62 -4.25
N ARG A 79 -0.99 16.37 -4.90
CA ARG A 79 -1.59 16.04 -6.17
C ARG A 79 -1.40 17.19 -7.15
N ILE A 80 -0.54 16.99 -8.14
CA ILE A 80 -0.28 18.00 -9.17
C ILE A 80 -1.41 17.93 -10.20
N ARG A 81 -2.44 18.73 -10.00
CA ARG A 81 -3.60 18.82 -10.90
C ARG A 81 -3.88 20.28 -11.26
N SER A 82 -4.58 20.48 -12.37
CA SER A 82 -5.14 21.80 -12.70
C SER A 82 -6.19 22.22 -11.69
N MET A 83 -6.39 23.54 -11.55
CA MET A 83 -7.44 24.06 -10.70
C MET A 83 -8.80 23.47 -11.08
N ASP A 84 -9.65 23.26 -10.08
CA ASP A 84 -11.00 22.70 -10.22
C ASP A 84 -11.06 21.21 -10.68
N PHE A 85 -9.93 20.49 -10.65
CA PHE A 85 -9.94 19.05 -10.95
C PHE A 85 -10.72 18.22 -9.91
N GLY A 86 -10.90 18.74 -8.70
CA GLY A 86 -11.50 18.05 -7.56
C GLY A 86 -10.45 17.33 -6.68
N ASP A 87 -10.91 16.96 -5.50
CA ASP A 87 -10.06 16.21 -4.55
C ASP A 87 -10.14 14.69 -4.78
N PRO A 88 -9.18 13.91 -4.26
CA PRO A 88 -9.17 12.45 -4.43
C PRO A 88 -10.43 11.75 -3.90
N ASP A 89 -11.01 12.24 -2.82
CA ASP A 89 -12.22 11.64 -2.24
C ASP A 89 -13.45 11.83 -3.13
N SER A 90 -13.58 12.97 -3.81
CA SER A 90 -14.65 13.20 -4.77
C SER A 90 -14.56 12.22 -5.95
N HIS A 91 -13.36 11.94 -6.46
CA HIS A 91 -13.14 10.96 -7.51
C HIS A 91 -13.42 9.52 -7.06
N LEU A 92 -13.00 9.15 -5.85
CA LEU A 92 -13.30 7.84 -5.26
C LEU A 92 -14.80 7.66 -5.02
N THR A 93 -15.48 8.71 -4.57
CA THR A 93 -16.95 8.71 -4.40
C THR A 93 -17.67 8.58 -5.74
N HIS A 94 -17.25 9.33 -6.75
CA HIS A 94 -17.80 9.24 -8.11
C HIS A 94 -17.61 7.83 -8.67
N SER A 95 -16.45 7.22 -8.45
CA SER A 95 -16.13 5.85 -8.88
C SER A 95 -16.74 4.77 -8.00
N LYS A 96 -17.43 5.14 -6.90
CA LYS A 96 -18.03 4.22 -5.93
C LYS A 96 -17.04 3.18 -5.41
N ALA A 97 -15.84 3.62 -5.01
CA ALA A 97 -14.75 2.74 -4.62
C ALA A 97 -15.12 1.84 -3.44
N ASP A 98 -15.05 0.52 -3.61
CA ASP A 98 -15.16 -0.49 -2.55
C ASP A 98 -13.75 -0.93 -2.08
N VAL A 99 -12.77 -0.91 -2.99
CA VAL A 99 -11.37 -1.21 -2.75
C VAL A 99 -10.51 -0.09 -3.33
N VAL A 100 -9.57 0.41 -2.54
CA VAL A 100 -8.57 1.40 -2.98
C VAL A 100 -7.20 0.76 -2.90
N MET A 101 -6.50 0.72 -4.03
CA MET A 101 -5.13 0.22 -4.13
C MET A 101 -4.18 1.41 -4.30
N TYR A 102 -3.27 1.59 -3.35
CA TYR A 102 -2.30 2.69 -3.37
C TYR A 102 -0.95 2.25 -3.93
N PHE A 103 -0.43 3.05 -4.86
CA PHE A 103 0.84 2.87 -5.58
C PHE A 103 1.75 4.07 -5.34
N PHE A 104 2.28 4.20 -4.12
CA PHE A 104 3.20 5.26 -3.72
C PHE A 104 4.57 4.71 -3.38
N GLY A 105 5.57 5.57 -3.25
CA GLY A 105 6.94 5.22 -2.88
C GLY A 105 7.97 5.49 -3.96
N PHE A 106 7.57 5.68 -5.22
CA PHE A 106 8.53 5.98 -6.30
C PHE A 106 9.05 7.42 -6.20
N ASN A 107 8.17 8.41 -6.15
CA ASN A 107 8.58 9.81 -6.05
C ASN A 107 9.28 10.08 -4.72
N GLU A 108 8.72 9.55 -3.65
CA GLU A 108 9.21 9.72 -2.29
C GLU A 108 10.59 9.06 -2.07
N SER A 109 10.98 8.11 -2.94
CA SER A 109 12.31 7.50 -2.90
C SER A 109 13.44 8.46 -3.24
N PHE A 110 13.14 9.58 -3.89
CA PHE A 110 14.15 10.60 -4.21
C PHE A 110 14.67 11.35 -2.99
N ASP A 111 13.92 11.32 -1.88
CA ASP A 111 14.34 11.91 -0.61
C ASP A 111 15.27 10.99 0.19
N GLY A 112 15.53 9.78 -0.32
CA GLY A 112 16.42 8.81 0.31
C GLY A 112 15.96 8.42 1.71
N ASP A 113 16.90 8.03 2.56
CA ASP A 113 16.61 7.62 3.95
C ASP A 113 15.98 8.71 4.80
N ALA A 114 16.30 9.96 4.52
CA ALA A 114 15.76 11.09 5.27
C ALA A 114 14.22 11.20 5.13
N GLY A 115 13.68 10.85 3.96
CA GLY A 115 12.24 10.88 3.67
C GLY A 115 11.45 9.70 4.23
N LEU A 116 12.09 8.60 4.61
CA LEU A 116 11.39 7.35 4.99
C LEU A 116 10.40 7.50 6.14
N THR A 117 10.75 8.27 7.16
CA THR A 117 9.88 8.46 8.33
C THR A 117 8.64 9.24 7.94
N GLU A 118 8.80 10.31 7.20
CA GLU A 118 7.69 11.15 6.73
C GLU A 118 6.77 10.36 5.79
N PHE A 119 7.33 9.64 4.83
CA PHE A 119 6.58 8.76 3.94
C PHE A 119 5.75 7.73 4.69
N ALA A 120 6.34 7.05 5.69
CA ALA A 120 5.63 6.06 6.49
C ALA A 120 4.46 6.68 7.27
N GLU A 121 4.64 7.87 7.85
CA GLU A 121 3.58 8.59 8.55
C GLU A 121 2.45 9.03 7.60
N GLN A 122 2.81 9.54 6.43
CA GLN A 122 1.86 9.94 5.40
C GLN A 122 1.03 8.75 4.90
N VAL A 123 1.66 7.63 4.57
CA VAL A 123 0.96 6.42 4.13
C VAL A 123 0.05 5.88 5.22
N PHE A 124 0.52 5.82 6.47
CA PHE A 124 -0.30 5.39 7.60
C PHE A 124 -1.54 6.26 7.79
N LYS A 125 -1.38 7.58 7.73
CA LYS A 125 -2.47 8.54 7.82
C LYS A 125 -3.47 8.33 6.67
N LEU A 126 -2.99 8.25 5.43
CA LEU A 126 -3.80 8.03 4.24
C LEU A 126 -4.65 6.75 4.34
N VAL A 127 -4.03 5.64 4.75
CA VAL A 127 -4.72 4.36 4.95
C VAL A 127 -5.82 4.49 5.99
N LYS A 128 -5.52 5.09 7.14
CA LYS A 128 -6.50 5.29 8.22
C LYS A 128 -7.68 6.14 7.79
N GLU A 129 -7.42 7.25 7.11
CA GLU A 129 -8.46 8.14 6.60
C GLU A 129 -9.35 7.43 5.60
N THR A 130 -8.76 6.68 4.66
CA THR A 130 -9.49 5.94 3.63
C THR A 130 -10.35 4.82 4.22
N GLN A 131 -9.81 4.05 5.16
CA GLN A 131 -10.56 3.01 5.86
C GLN A 131 -11.73 3.54 6.69
N GLY A 132 -11.73 4.80 7.04
CA GLY A 132 -12.84 5.49 7.71
C GLY A 132 -13.96 5.92 6.76
N LYS A 133 -13.77 5.85 5.44
CA LYS A 133 -14.68 6.42 4.43
C LYS A 133 -15.47 5.34 3.69
N ASN A 134 -16.72 5.67 3.36
CA ASN A 134 -17.62 4.83 2.59
C ASN A 134 -17.96 5.51 1.25
N TYR A 135 -17.13 5.30 0.24
CA TYR A 135 -17.29 5.92 -1.07
C TYR A 135 -18.40 5.29 -1.92
N SER A 136 -18.67 4.00 -1.73
CA SER A 136 -19.66 3.26 -2.52
C SER A 136 -21.08 3.32 -1.94
N GLY A 137 -21.24 3.76 -0.70
CA GLY A 137 -22.48 3.68 0.05
C GLY A 137 -22.79 2.29 0.64
N LYS A 138 -21.95 1.27 0.36
CA LYS A 138 -22.16 -0.11 0.84
C LYS A 138 -21.46 -0.38 2.18
N ALA A 139 -20.16 -0.06 2.24
CA ALA A 139 -19.32 -0.26 3.42
C ALA A 139 -18.08 0.66 3.33
N ASN A 140 -17.30 0.71 4.41
CA ASN A 140 -16.02 1.39 4.39
C ASN A 140 -15.05 0.74 3.40
N ALA A 141 -14.23 1.57 2.77
CA ALA A 141 -13.27 1.13 1.77
C ALA A 141 -12.24 0.15 2.36
N ARG A 142 -11.93 -0.89 1.61
CA ARG A 142 -10.80 -1.80 1.87
C ARG A 142 -9.58 -1.24 1.16
N VAL A 143 -8.45 -1.22 1.87
CA VAL A 143 -7.21 -0.62 1.36
C VAL A 143 -6.17 -1.70 1.10
N VAL A 144 -5.49 -1.59 -0.03
CA VAL A 144 -4.32 -2.38 -0.39
C VAL A 144 -3.17 -1.43 -0.64
N LEU A 145 -2.01 -1.71 -0.06
CA LEU A 145 -0.77 -1.04 -0.39
C LEU A 145 0.01 -1.91 -1.37
N VAL A 146 0.41 -1.32 -2.48
CA VAL A 146 1.28 -1.95 -3.47
C VAL A 146 2.64 -1.30 -3.35
N SER A 147 3.65 -2.09 -3.02
CA SER A 147 5.02 -1.61 -2.90
C SER A 147 5.55 -1.13 -4.26
N PRO A 148 6.43 -0.11 -4.27
CA PRO A 148 7.18 0.23 -5.47
C PRO A 148 8.04 -0.96 -5.91
N ILE A 149 8.38 -0.99 -7.18
CA ILE A 149 9.36 -1.94 -7.73
C ILE A 149 10.77 -1.37 -7.48
N ALA A 150 11.71 -2.24 -7.13
CA ALA A 150 13.11 -1.82 -7.03
C ALA A 150 13.65 -1.45 -8.43
N PHE A 151 14.55 -0.48 -8.48
CA PHE A 151 15.32 -0.22 -9.69
C PHE A 151 16.26 -1.39 -9.97
N GLU A 152 16.32 -1.81 -11.22
CA GLU A 152 17.41 -2.64 -11.69
C GLU A 152 18.61 -1.75 -12.07
N ASP A 153 19.82 -2.20 -11.74
CA ASP A 153 21.04 -1.60 -12.28
C ASP A 153 21.15 -1.97 -13.77
N ILE A 154 20.65 -1.08 -14.59
CA ILE A 154 20.72 -1.20 -16.06
C ILE A 154 21.92 -0.44 -16.65
N GLY A 155 22.85 0.03 -15.81
CA GLY A 155 23.99 0.82 -16.20
C GLY A 155 23.62 2.24 -16.68
N ASP A 156 22.43 2.74 -16.34
CA ASP A 156 22.03 4.12 -16.65
C ASP A 156 22.67 5.07 -15.62
N PRO A 157 23.42 6.09 -16.09
CA PRO A 157 24.08 7.05 -15.20
C PRO A 157 23.12 7.90 -14.35
N ASN A 158 21.83 7.90 -14.69
CA ASN A 158 20.82 8.60 -13.91
C ASN A 158 20.21 7.73 -12.80
N VAL A 159 20.54 6.45 -12.75
CA VAL A 159 20.12 5.51 -11.69
C VAL A 159 21.31 5.29 -10.78
N THR A 160 21.32 5.89 -9.59
CA THR A 160 22.40 5.75 -8.61
C THR A 160 22.13 4.56 -7.67
N ASP A 161 23.21 4.00 -7.10
CA ASP A 161 23.12 2.93 -6.09
C ASP A 161 22.31 3.37 -4.87
N GLU A 162 22.42 4.63 -4.46
CA GLU A 162 21.66 5.21 -3.36
C GLU A 162 20.14 5.18 -3.60
N ARG A 163 19.73 5.44 -4.85
CA ARG A 163 18.32 5.41 -5.25
C ARG A 163 17.77 4.00 -5.26
N SER A 164 18.51 3.04 -5.79
CA SER A 164 18.15 1.63 -5.77
C SER A 164 17.97 1.12 -4.34
N TRP A 165 18.83 1.57 -3.42
CA TRP A 165 18.78 1.21 -2.02
C TRP A 165 17.57 1.83 -1.29
N ALA A 166 17.24 3.10 -1.52
CA ALA A 166 16.11 3.77 -0.92
C ALA A 166 14.78 3.09 -1.29
N GLU A 167 14.58 2.75 -2.56
CA GLU A 167 13.39 2.00 -2.98
C GLU A 167 13.32 0.60 -2.37
N SER A 168 14.43 -0.13 -2.34
CA SER A 168 14.51 -1.44 -1.71
C SER A 168 14.15 -1.39 -0.21
N THR A 169 14.52 -0.32 0.47
CA THR A 169 14.22 -0.10 1.88
C THR A 169 12.74 0.21 2.11
N MET A 170 12.10 0.96 1.22
CA MET A 170 10.64 1.20 1.28
C MET A 170 9.83 -0.09 1.11
N VAL A 171 10.30 -1.01 0.28
CA VAL A 171 9.65 -2.32 0.05
C VAL A 171 9.77 -3.24 1.27
N SER A 172 10.83 -3.10 2.07
CA SER A 172 11.15 -4.05 3.16
C SER A 172 10.55 -3.69 4.53
N LYS A 173 9.91 -2.53 4.67
CA LYS A 173 9.31 -2.04 5.93
C LYS A 173 7.80 -1.99 5.87
#